data_f22c7f449d2cafb0410ae958f11cbfac
#
_entry.id   f22c7f449d2cafb0410ae958f11cbfac
#
_cell.length_a   1.000
_cell.length_b   1.000
_cell.length_c   1.000
_cell.angle_alpha   90.00
_cell.angle_beta   90.00
_cell.angle_gamma   90.00
#
_symmetry.space_group_name_H-M   'P 1'
#
loop_
_entity.id
_entity.type
_entity.pdbx_description
1 polymer ?
#
loop_
_entity_poly.entity_id
_entity_poly.type
_entity_poly.pdbx_seq_one_letter_code
_entity_poly.pdbx_strand_id
1 'polypeptide(L)'
;MSDRKYILEDEHARRVRRMFAGIAARYDLLNHLLSGNIDRRWRRLVAKRLQPALGAEGAVALDVACGTGDLSLALATGTGARVIGTDFCRPMLEIAARKTERGARPIPYVEGDALRLPFADSSFDAVTIAFGLRNLSSVEGGLRELLRVLKPGGRCAVLEFSTPVVPGFRSLFRFYFTRVLPRIGGLVSGSRGAYEYLPDSVSRFPDQKRLAELMRGVGFERVEFVNLTGGIAALHLGSRPA
;
A
#
# COMPACT_ATOMS: atom_id res chain seq x y z
N MET A 1 -8.14 -22.92 21.34
CA MET A 1 -8.34 -22.74 19.88
C MET A 1 -7.78 -21.41 19.36
N SER A 2 -7.30 -20.52 20.22
CA SER A 2 -6.75 -19.19 19.89
C SER A 2 -5.33 -19.26 19.27
N ASP A 3 -4.45 -20.12 19.79
CA ASP A 3 -3.03 -20.11 19.44
C ASP A 3 -2.69 -20.51 17.99
N ARG A 4 -3.51 -21.39 17.38
CA ARG A 4 -3.27 -21.84 16.00
C ARG A 4 -3.47 -20.73 14.96
N LYS A 5 -4.40 -19.81 15.21
CA LYS A 5 -4.68 -18.69 14.31
C LYS A 5 -3.55 -17.66 14.33
N TYR A 6 -3.01 -17.36 15.51
CA TYR A 6 -1.87 -16.46 15.68
C TYR A 6 -0.57 -17.02 15.08
N ILE A 7 -0.34 -18.34 15.19
CA ILE A 7 0.82 -19.00 14.59
C ILE A 7 0.76 -18.95 13.05
N LEU A 8 -0.43 -19.16 12.45
CA LEU A 8 -0.61 -19.11 10.99
C LEU A 8 -0.44 -17.69 10.43
N GLU A 9 -0.93 -16.68 11.14
CA GLU A 9 -0.74 -15.26 10.78
C GLU A 9 0.76 -14.90 10.80
N ASP A 10 1.48 -15.32 11.83
CA ASP A 10 2.91 -15.11 11.96
C ASP A 10 3.73 -15.80 10.85
N GLU A 11 3.38 -17.02 10.45
CA GLU A 11 4.03 -17.73 9.34
C GLU A 11 3.78 -17.06 7.99
N HIS A 12 2.57 -16.56 7.72
CA HIS A 12 2.25 -15.80 6.51
C HIS A 12 3.10 -14.53 6.46
N ALA A 13 3.12 -13.74 7.51
CA ALA A 13 3.89 -12.52 7.63
C ALA A 13 5.39 -12.78 7.43
N ARG A 14 5.95 -13.81 8.06
CA ARG A 14 7.37 -14.22 7.90
C ARG A 14 7.69 -14.61 6.45
N ARG A 15 6.81 -15.32 5.76
CA ARG A 15 6.98 -15.69 4.36
C ARG A 15 6.98 -14.46 3.46
N VAL A 16 6.01 -13.57 3.63
CA VAL A 16 5.89 -12.31 2.88
C VAL A 16 7.11 -11.43 3.13
N ARG A 17 7.55 -11.27 4.39
CA ARG A 17 8.76 -10.52 4.77
C ARG A 17 10.01 -11.05 4.08
N ARG A 18 10.25 -12.37 4.11
CA ARG A 18 11.40 -12.99 3.43
C ARG A 18 11.37 -12.77 1.92
N MET A 19 10.21 -12.89 1.31
CA MET A 19 10.01 -12.65 -0.12
C MET A 19 10.40 -11.22 -0.49
N PHE A 20 9.87 -10.22 0.21
CA PHE A 20 10.17 -8.81 -0.05
C PHE A 20 11.63 -8.45 0.25
N ALA A 21 12.22 -8.98 1.32
CA ALA A 21 13.63 -8.79 1.61
C ALA A 21 14.53 -9.33 0.48
N GLY A 22 14.17 -10.47 -0.13
CA GLY A 22 14.93 -11.06 -1.23
C GLY A 22 14.91 -10.27 -2.54
N ILE A 23 13.89 -9.44 -2.76
CA ILE A 23 13.76 -8.63 -4.00
C ILE A 23 14.00 -7.14 -3.76
N ALA A 24 14.25 -6.70 -2.53
CA ALA A 24 14.28 -5.29 -2.14
C ALA A 24 15.17 -4.43 -3.06
N ALA A 25 16.38 -4.89 -3.37
CA ALA A 25 17.33 -4.14 -4.21
C ALA A 25 16.86 -3.88 -5.65
N ARG A 26 15.93 -4.70 -6.17
CA ARG A 26 15.41 -4.60 -7.54
C ARG A 26 13.92 -4.22 -7.59
N TYR A 27 13.32 -4.03 -6.43
CA TYR A 27 11.87 -3.84 -6.28
C TYR A 27 11.35 -2.64 -7.08
N ASP A 28 11.99 -1.48 -6.95
CA ASP A 28 11.58 -0.27 -7.66
C ASP A 28 11.71 -0.41 -9.18
N LEU A 29 12.87 -0.93 -9.65
CA LEU A 29 13.10 -1.15 -11.07
C LEU A 29 12.01 -2.05 -11.66
N LEU A 30 11.68 -3.13 -10.97
CA LEU A 30 10.70 -4.09 -11.44
C LEU A 30 9.28 -3.51 -11.42
N ASN A 31 8.88 -2.82 -10.37
CA ASN A 31 7.57 -2.19 -10.31
C ASN A 31 7.39 -1.13 -11.40
N HIS A 32 8.39 -0.29 -11.61
CA HIS A 32 8.34 0.74 -12.66
C HIS A 32 8.34 0.13 -14.06
N LEU A 33 9.17 -0.89 -14.29
CA LEU A 33 9.23 -1.58 -15.59
C LEU A 33 7.90 -2.30 -15.89
N LEU A 34 7.39 -3.08 -14.93
CA LEU A 34 6.18 -3.89 -15.12
C LEU A 34 4.90 -3.07 -15.17
N SER A 35 4.88 -1.90 -14.53
CA SER A 35 3.77 -0.95 -14.61
C SER A 35 3.90 0.06 -15.78
N GLY A 36 5.02 0.07 -16.51
CA GLY A 36 5.30 1.12 -17.49
C GLY A 36 5.34 2.51 -16.87
N ASN A 37 5.82 2.66 -15.61
CA ASN A 37 5.83 3.88 -14.81
C ASN A 37 4.45 4.49 -14.49
N ILE A 38 3.36 3.77 -14.73
CA ILE A 38 2.01 4.28 -14.43
C ILE A 38 1.74 4.36 -12.92
N ASP A 39 2.42 3.52 -12.15
CA ASP A 39 2.40 3.52 -10.69
C ASP A 39 2.81 4.87 -10.08
N ARG A 40 3.74 5.60 -10.72
CA ARG A 40 4.11 6.96 -10.30
C ARG A 40 2.96 7.95 -10.47
N ARG A 41 2.14 7.78 -11.51
CA ARG A 41 0.94 8.62 -11.71
C ARG A 41 -0.11 8.33 -10.64
N TRP A 42 -0.28 7.05 -10.28
CA TRP A 42 -1.22 6.65 -9.24
C TRP A 42 -0.81 7.22 -7.87
N ARG A 43 0.49 7.15 -7.49
CA ARG A 43 0.98 7.74 -6.24
C ARG A 43 0.83 9.26 -6.20
N ARG A 44 1.09 9.96 -7.32
CA ARG A 44 0.83 11.40 -7.41
C ARG A 44 -0.65 11.74 -7.26
N LEU A 45 -1.54 10.90 -7.75
CA LEU A 45 -2.97 11.07 -7.56
C LEU A 45 -3.35 10.92 -6.08
N VAL A 46 -2.76 9.95 -5.35
CA VAL A 46 -2.96 9.82 -3.88
C VAL A 46 -2.59 11.12 -3.19
N ALA A 47 -1.38 11.64 -3.42
CA ALA A 47 -0.93 12.91 -2.84
C ALA A 47 -1.90 14.07 -3.16
N LYS A 48 -2.32 14.19 -4.43
CA LYS A 48 -3.28 15.22 -4.85
C LYS A 48 -4.63 15.08 -4.12
N ARG A 49 -5.14 13.87 -3.93
CA ARG A 49 -6.43 13.64 -3.25
C ARG A 49 -6.35 13.89 -1.74
N LEU A 50 -5.18 13.75 -1.14
CA LEU A 50 -4.96 14.02 0.27
C LEU A 50 -4.49 15.45 0.58
N GLN A 51 -4.15 16.24 -0.45
CA GLN A 51 -3.70 17.61 -0.28
C GLN A 51 -4.67 18.47 0.56
N PRO A 52 -6.01 18.36 0.47
CA PRO A 52 -6.92 19.11 1.34
C PRO A 52 -6.77 18.81 2.84
N ALA A 53 -6.36 17.57 3.20
CA ALA A 53 -6.12 17.18 4.59
C ALA A 53 -4.68 17.44 5.05
N LEU A 54 -3.74 17.51 4.10
CA LEU A 54 -2.30 17.60 4.36
C LEU A 54 -1.70 18.98 4.03
N GLY A 55 -2.47 19.90 3.48
CA GLY A 55 -2.00 21.24 3.14
C GLY A 55 -1.94 22.22 4.32
N ALA A 56 -2.45 21.85 5.48
CA ALA A 56 -2.34 22.67 6.69
C ALA A 56 -0.92 22.63 7.25
N GLU A 57 -0.49 23.73 7.86
CA GLU A 57 0.80 23.79 8.54
C GLU A 57 0.84 22.77 9.70
N GLY A 58 1.92 22.01 9.78
CA GLY A 58 2.09 20.99 10.81
C GLY A 58 1.36 19.67 10.55
N ALA A 59 0.64 19.52 9.43
CA ALA A 59 -0.02 18.26 9.07
C ALA A 59 0.96 17.10 8.98
N VAL A 60 0.54 15.93 9.47
CA VAL A 60 1.35 14.70 9.51
C VAL A 60 0.64 13.55 8.80
N ALA A 61 1.33 12.91 7.87
CA ALA A 61 0.88 11.71 7.18
C ALA A 61 1.66 10.48 7.62
N LEU A 62 0.98 9.34 7.74
CA LEU A 62 1.60 8.02 7.88
C LEU A 62 1.43 7.23 6.57
N ASP A 63 2.53 6.71 6.05
CA ASP A 63 2.55 5.77 4.92
C ASP A 63 2.83 4.37 5.44
N VAL A 64 1.81 3.50 5.45
CA VAL A 64 1.86 2.14 6.01
C VAL A 64 2.21 1.14 4.91
N ALA A 65 3.04 0.14 5.26
CA ALA A 65 3.66 -0.78 4.30
C ALA A 65 4.34 0.01 3.17
N CYS A 66 5.14 1.01 3.56
CA CYS A 66 5.72 2.00 2.65
C CYS A 66 6.76 1.42 1.70
N GLY A 67 7.26 0.21 1.97
CA GLY A 67 8.29 -0.45 1.17
C GLY A 67 9.54 0.43 1.04
N THR A 68 9.93 0.73 -0.19
CA THR A 68 11.08 1.58 -0.53
C THR A 68 10.77 3.09 -0.53
N GLY A 69 9.60 3.51 -0.01
CA GLY A 69 9.27 4.90 0.27
C GLY A 69 8.77 5.73 -0.93
N ASP A 70 8.37 5.12 -2.04
CA ASP A 70 7.91 5.85 -3.23
C ASP A 70 6.66 6.70 -2.97
N LEU A 71 5.67 6.16 -2.22
CA LEU A 71 4.48 6.93 -1.86
C LEU A 71 4.81 7.96 -0.78
N SER A 72 5.63 7.61 0.20
CA SER A 72 6.11 8.55 1.21
C SER A 72 6.74 9.79 0.57
N LEU A 73 7.60 9.58 -0.44
CA LEU A 73 8.23 10.67 -1.19
C LEU A 73 7.20 11.48 -2.00
N ALA A 74 6.23 10.81 -2.64
CA ALA A 74 5.18 11.48 -3.40
C ALA A 74 4.27 12.34 -2.51
N LEU A 75 3.98 11.90 -1.29
CA LEU A 75 3.23 12.65 -0.29
C LEU A 75 4.03 13.87 0.17
N ALA A 76 5.28 13.69 0.59
CA ALA A 76 6.12 14.78 1.09
C ALA A 76 6.30 15.89 0.05
N THR A 77 6.54 15.51 -1.22
CA THR A 77 6.73 16.47 -2.31
C THR A 77 5.42 17.08 -2.81
N GLY A 78 4.32 16.31 -2.81
CA GLY A 78 3.04 16.76 -3.37
C GLY A 78 2.17 17.55 -2.40
N THR A 79 2.39 17.46 -1.09
CA THR A 79 1.55 18.11 -0.07
C THR A 79 2.32 19.06 0.84
N GLY A 80 3.63 18.90 0.97
CA GLY A 80 4.45 19.63 1.93
C GLY A 80 4.30 19.17 3.39
N ALA A 81 3.46 18.18 3.67
CA ALA A 81 3.24 17.63 5.01
C ALA A 81 4.49 16.90 5.55
N ARG A 82 4.55 16.74 6.86
CA ARG A 82 5.48 15.79 7.48
C ARG A 82 4.99 14.36 7.18
N VAL A 83 5.87 13.51 6.69
CA VAL A 83 5.55 12.12 6.37
C VAL A 83 6.39 11.21 7.25
N ILE A 84 5.76 10.16 7.78
CA ILE A 84 6.42 9.05 8.45
C ILE A 84 6.10 7.78 7.64
N GLY A 85 7.10 6.99 7.29
CA GLY A 85 6.91 5.69 6.66
C GLY A 85 7.02 4.56 7.68
N THR A 86 6.21 3.52 7.56
CA THR A 86 6.35 2.29 8.34
C THR A 86 6.21 1.05 7.47
N ASP A 87 7.07 0.09 7.71
CA ASP A 87 7.06 -1.23 7.05
C ASP A 87 7.63 -2.28 8.00
N PHE A 88 7.22 -3.52 7.85
CA PHE A 88 7.74 -4.63 8.66
C PHE A 88 9.04 -5.23 8.08
N CYS A 89 9.42 -4.84 6.86
CA CYS A 89 10.59 -5.34 6.13
C CYS A 89 11.75 -4.34 6.20
N ARG A 90 12.62 -4.49 7.20
CA ARG A 90 13.77 -3.61 7.44
C ARG A 90 14.65 -3.33 6.20
N PRO A 91 15.00 -4.33 5.34
CA PRO A 91 15.75 -4.06 4.11
C PRO A 91 15.07 -3.06 3.15
N MET A 92 13.73 -3.03 3.12
CA MET A 92 12.97 -2.03 2.36
C MET A 92 13.12 -0.63 2.96
N LEU A 93 13.02 -0.51 4.28
CA LEU A 93 13.18 0.77 5.00
C LEU A 93 14.57 1.36 4.83
N GLU A 94 15.62 0.53 4.80
CA GLU A 94 16.99 0.97 4.55
C GLU A 94 17.16 1.58 3.14
N ILE A 95 16.46 1.04 2.14
CA ILE A 95 16.43 1.61 0.80
C ILE A 95 15.63 2.91 0.79
N ALA A 96 14.47 2.93 1.47
CA ALA A 96 13.63 4.11 1.61
C ALA A 96 14.39 5.28 2.25
N ALA A 97 15.10 5.03 3.35
CA ALA A 97 15.91 6.04 4.03
C ALA A 97 16.97 6.63 3.08
N ARG A 98 17.80 5.78 2.45
CA ARG A 98 18.81 6.22 1.48
C ARG A 98 18.23 7.03 0.31
N LYS A 99 17.04 6.64 -0.18
CA LYS A 99 16.35 7.31 -1.27
C LYS A 99 15.90 8.72 -0.89
N THR A 100 15.49 8.91 0.36
CA THR A 100 14.89 10.16 0.84
C THR A 100 15.84 11.07 1.61
N GLU A 101 17.04 10.58 2.00
CA GLU A 101 18.09 11.39 2.67
C GLU A 101 18.46 12.67 1.89
N ARG A 102 18.43 12.62 0.57
CA ARG A 102 18.79 13.74 -0.31
C ARG A 102 17.64 14.69 -0.59
N GLY A 103 16.46 14.43 -0.02
CA GLY A 103 15.28 15.28 -0.15
C GLY A 103 15.37 16.55 0.70
N ALA A 104 14.55 17.55 0.36
CA ALA A 104 14.48 18.82 1.12
C ALA A 104 14.03 18.62 2.60
N ARG A 105 13.35 17.51 2.89
CA ARG A 105 12.94 17.13 4.26
C ARG A 105 13.16 15.63 4.45
N PRO A 106 13.93 15.20 5.46
CA PRO A 106 14.10 13.80 5.80
C PRO A 106 12.75 13.15 6.15
N ILE A 107 12.51 11.95 5.66
CA ILE A 107 11.35 11.14 6.02
C ILE A 107 11.82 10.10 7.04
N PRO A 108 11.33 10.13 8.29
CA PRO A 108 11.60 9.09 9.26
C PRO A 108 10.89 7.78 8.87
N TYR A 109 11.61 6.66 8.99
CA TYR A 109 11.09 5.33 8.74
C TYR A 109 11.16 4.49 10.01
N VAL A 110 10.05 3.81 10.33
CA VAL A 110 9.90 3.01 11.55
C VAL A 110 9.54 1.58 11.17
N GLU A 111 10.26 0.59 11.71
CA GLU A 111 9.88 -0.82 11.55
C GLU A 111 8.63 -1.09 12.37
N GLY A 112 7.56 -1.62 11.73
CA GLY A 112 6.28 -1.88 12.39
C GLY A 112 5.37 -2.78 11.59
N ASP A 113 4.50 -3.49 12.30
CA ASP A 113 3.46 -4.33 11.72
C ASP A 113 2.19 -3.50 11.48
N ALA A 114 1.65 -3.56 10.26
CA ALA A 114 0.42 -2.87 9.87
C ALA A 114 -0.83 -3.37 10.62
N LEU A 115 -0.77 -4.55 11.24
CA LEU A 115 -1.81 -5.09 12.10
C LEU A 115 -1.69 -4.62 13.55
N ARG A 116 -0.57 -4.00 13.91
CA ARG A 116 -0.29 -3.43 15.24
C ARG A 116 0.69 -2.29 15.12
N LEU A 117 0.21 -1.16 14.59
CA LEU A 117 1.03 0.01 14.34
C LEU A 117 1.63 0.59 15.64
N PRO A 118 2.95 0.89 15.67
CA PRO A 118 3.64 1.40 16.86
C PRO A 118 3.39 2.91 17.09
N PHE A 119 2.14 3.34 16.90
CA PHE A 119 1.72 4.73 17.04
C PHE A 119 0.47 4.81 17.92
N ALA A 120 0.35 5.93 18.65
CA ALA A 120 -0.84 6.21 19.45
C ALA A 120 -2.08 6.44 18.58
N ASP A 121 -3.25 6.30 19.19
CA ASP A 121 -4.53 6.64 18.56
C ASP A 121 -4.55 8.11 18.15
N SER A 122 -5.26 8.43 17.08
CA SER A 122 -5.53 9.83 16.70
C SER A 122 -4.26 10.67 16.47
N SER A 123 -3.23 10.09 15.85
CA SER A 123 -1.92 10.73 15.69
C SER A 123 -1.74 11.42 14.33
N PHE A 124 -2.47 11.00 13.28
CA PHE A 124 -2.20 11.40 11.91
C PHE A 124 -3.40 12.10 11.25
N ASP A 125 -3.12 13.13 10.46
CA ASP A 125 -4.12 13.84 9.66
C ASP A 125 -4.50 13.04 8.42
N ALA A 126 -3.55 12.26 7.88
CA ALA A 126 -3.83 11.28 6.82
C ALA A 126 -3.01 10.00 7.04
N VAL A 127 -3.59 8.87 6.59
CA VAL A 127 -2.93 7.56 6.59
C VAL A 127 -3.08 6.94 5.20
N THR A 128 -1.99 6.39 4.67
CA THR A 128 -1.97 5.74 3.36
C THR A 128 -1.46 4.31 3.45
N ILE A 129 -1.93 3.47 2.53
CA ILE A 129 -1.33 2.16 2.25
C ILE A 129 -1.41 1.92 0.75
N ALA A 130 -0.27 1.64 0.10
CA ALA A 130 -0.22 1.36 -1.34
C ALA A 130 0.38 -0.01 -1.62
N PHE A 131 -0.40 -0.88 -2.27
CA PHE A 131 0.01 -2.23 -2.67
C PHE A 131 0.48 -3.12 -1.52
N GLY A 132 0.11 -2.76 -0.28
CA GLY A 132 0.46 -3.44 0.96
C GLY A 132 -0.69 -4.21 1.59
N LEU A 133 -1.93 -3.70 1.47
CA LEU A 133 -3.09 -4.21 2.22
C LEU A 133 -3.41 -5.68 1.91
N ARG A 134 -3.24 -6.12 0.64
CA ARG A 134 -3.47 -7.50 0.22
C ARG A 134 -2.48 -8.51 0.82
N ASN A 135 -1.36 -8.03 1.34
CA ASN A 135 -0.31 -8.86 1.94
C ASN A 135 -0.50 -9.09 3.44
N LEU A 136 -1.43 -8.38 4.06
CA LEU A 136 -1.75 -8.55 5.47
C LEU A 136 -2.52 -9.85 5.69
N SER A 137 -2.29 -10.51 6.82
CA SER A 137 -3.05 -11.70 7.21
C SER A 137 -4.52 -11.39 7.53
N SER A 138 -4.84 -10.13 7.79
CA SER A 138 -6.20 -9.64 8.01
C SER A 138 -6.39 -8.25 7.38
N VAL A 139 -7.16 -8.19 6.29
CA VAL A 139 -7.53 -6.91 5.64
C VAL A 139 -8.31 -6.02 6.61
N GLU A 140 -9.31 -6.58 7.29
CA GLU A 140 -10.11 -5.84 8.28
C GLU A 140 -9.27 -5.38 9.47
N GLY A 141 -8.35 -6.22 9.97
CA GLY A 141 -7.41 -5.86 11.03
C GLY A 141 -6.55 -4.65 10.64
N GLY A 142 -5.98 -4.69 9.44
CA GLY A 142 -5.22 -3.56 8.90
C GLY A 142 -6.06 -2.29 8.77
N LEU A 143 -7.27 -2.38 8.21
CA LEU A 143 -8.18 -1.23 8.10
C LEU A 143 -8.55 -0.63 9.46
N ARG A 144 -8.76 -1.46 10.51
CA ARG A 144 -9.01 -0.97 11.88
C ARG A 144 -7.80 -0.22 12.45
N GLU A 145 -6.58 -0.71 12.21
CA GLU A 145 -5.36 -0.02 12.64
C GLU A 145 -5.14 1.31 11.91
N LEU A 146 -5.41 1.35 10.59
CA LEU A 146 -5.39 2.61 9.83
C LEU A 146 -6.40 3.62 10.41
N LEU A 147 -7.62 3.15 10.75
CA LEU A 147 -8.65 3.99 11.36
C LEU A 147 -8.26 4.46 12.76
N ARG A 148 -7.67 3.59 13.59
CA ARG A 148 -7.27 3.89 14.96
C ARG A 148 -6.28 5.04 15.04
N VAL A 149 -5.27 5.02 14.20
CA VAL A 149 -4.19 6.02 14.23
C VAL A 149 -4.55 7.34 13.54
N LEU A 150 -5.64 7.39 12.75
CA LEU A 150 -6.17 8.63 12.18
C LEU A 150 -6.77 9.52 13.26
N LYS A 151 -6.58 10.82 13.16
CA LYS A 151 -7.32 11.82 13.94
C LYS A 151 -8.80 11.81 13.54
N PRO A 152 -9.74 12.25 14.43
CA PRO A 152 -11.11 12.53 14.03
C PRO A 152 -11.13 13.48 12.82
N GLY A 153 -11.95 13.16 11.81
CA GLY A 153 -11.98 13.87 10.51
C GLY A 153 -10.81 13.59 9.58
N GLY A 154 -9.77 12.86 10.02
CA GLY A 154 -8.59 12.50 9.23
C GLY A 154 -8.93 11.61 8.02
N ARG A 155 -8.06 11.60 7.01
CA ARG A 155 -8.29 10.94 5.71
C ARG A 155 -7.45 9.68 5.54
N CYS A 156 -8.07 8.61 5.08
CA CYS A 156 -7.41 7.38 4.65
C CYS A 156 -7.38 7.28 3.13
N ALA A 157 -6.26 6.79 2.57
CA ALA A 157 -6.16 6.41 1.17
C ALA A 157 -5.56 5.02 1.03
N VAL A 158 -6.30 4.13 0.37
CA VAL A 158 -5.87 2.76 0.03
C VAL A 158 -5.71 2.66 -1.48
N LEU A 159 -4.49 2.50 -1.96
CA LEU A 159 -4.19 2.24 -3.36
C LEU A 159 -3.84 0.77 -3.52
N GLU A 160 -4.64 0.00 -4.26
CA GLU A 160 -4.41 -1.43 -4.40
C GLU A 160 -4.82 -1.95 -5.78
N PHE A 161 -4.24 -3.09 -6.17
CA PHE A 161 -4.69 -3.81 -7.36
C PHE A 161 -6.14 -4.24 -7.20
N SER A 162 -6.85 -4.28 -8.32
CA SER A 162 -8.27 -4.62 -8.35
C SER A 162 -8.65 -5.35 -9.62
N THR A 163 -9.93 -5.65 -9.78
CA THR A 163 -10.44 -6.35 -10.95
C THR A 163 -10.77 -5.35 -12.06
N PRO A 164 -10.15 -5.48 -13.27
CA PRO A 164 -10.49 -4.64 -14.41
C PRO A 164 -11.97 -4.65 -14.73
N VAL A 165 -12.55 -3.46 -14.95
CA VAL A 165 -13.98 -3.28 -15.19
C VAL A 165 -14.33 -3.17 -16.67
N VAL A 166 -13.33 -2.95 -17.55
CA VAL A 166 -13.53 -2.83 -19.00
C VAL A 166 -13.62 -4.22 -19.62
N PRO A 167 -14.73 -4.58 -20.30
CA PRO A 167 -14.87 -5.84 -21.02
C PRO A 167 -13.77 -6.03 -22.08
N GLY A 168 -13.30 -7.25 -22.27
CA GLY A 168 -12.16 -7.55 -23.17
C GLY A 168 -10.80 -7.24 -22.57
N PHE A 169 -10.60 -6.08 -21.99
CA PHE A 169 -9.38 -5.69 -21.30
C PHE A 169 -9.08 -6.60 -20.08
N ARG A 170 -10.12 -7.05 -19.39
CA ARG A 170 -9.99 -8.01 -18.28
C ARG A 170 -9.31 -9.32 -18.70
N SER A 171 -9.64 -9.85 -19.87
CA SER A 171 -9.03 -11.10 -20.39
C SER A 171 -7.58 -10.89 -20.80
N LEU A 172 -7.28 -9.78 -21.49
CA LEU A 172 -5.93 -9.40 -21.88
C LEU A 172 -5.04 -9.15 -20.66
N PHE A 173 -5.56 -8.39 -19.67
CA PHE A 173 -4.84 -8.15 -18.41
C PHE A 173 -4.57 -9.43 -17.65
N ARG A 174 -5.58 -10.34 -17.54
CA ARG A 174 -5.40 -11.63 -16.90
C ARG A 174 -4.32 -12.45 -17.60
N PHE A 175 -4.32 -12.51 -18.93
CA PHE A 175 -3.27 -13.20 -19.70
C PHE A 175 -1.88 -12.61 -19.42
N TYR A 176 -1.73 -11.28 -19.50
CA TYR A 176 -0.49 -10.59 -19.16
C TYR A 176 -0.04 -10.92 -17.74
N PHE A 177 -0.93 -10.76 -16.76
CA PHE A 177 -0.66 -10.87 -15.34
C PHE A 177 -0.30 -12.29 -14.89
N THR A 178 -0.92 -13.33 -15.52
CA THR A 178 -0.69 -14.73 -15.14
C THR A 178 0.35 -15.45 -16.01
N ARG A 179 0.61 -14.99 -17.25
CA ARG A 179 1.50 -15.68 -18.18
C ARG A 179 2.77 -14.91 -18.52
N VAL A 180 2.66 -13.60 -18.71
CA VAL A 180 3.78 -12.76 -19.18
C VAL A 180 4.59 -12.23 -18.00
N LEU A 181 3.93 -11.62 -17.02
CA LEU A 181 4.55 -10.99 -15.87
C LEU A 181 5.43 -11.95 -15.04
N PRO A 182 5.02 -13.19 -14.70
CA PRO A 182 5.88 -14.12 -13.95
C PRO A 182 7.15 -14.51 -14.71
N ARG A 183 7.08 -14.61 -16.05
CA ARG A 183 8.25 -14.94 -16.88
C ARG A 183 9.27 -13.79 -16.92
N ILE A 184 8.80 -12.58 -17.19
CA ILE A 184 9.66 -11.38 -17.22
C ILE A 184 10.22 -11.09 -15.82
N GLY A 185 9.37 -11.10 -14.81
CA GLY A 185 9.75 -10.88 -13.43
C GLY A 185 10.76 -11.89 -12.91
N GLY A 186 10.57 -13.17 -13.21
CA GLY A 186 11.49 -14.24 -12.86
C GLY A 186 12.87 -14.09 -13.49
N LEU A 187 12.93 -13.68 -14.77
CA LEU A 187 14.19 -13.44 -15.48
C LEU A 187 14.98 -12.26 -14.93
N VAL A 188 14.29 -11.17 -14.58
CA VAL A 188 14.94 -9.92 -14.13
C VAL A 188 15.28 -9.95 -12.64
N SER A 189 14.42 -10.54 -11.80
CA SER A 189 14.61 -10.55 -10.34
C SER A 189 15.49 -11.70 -9.82
N GLY A 190 15.57 -12.80 -10.58
CA GLY A 190 16.13 -14.05 -10.08
C GLY A 190 15.22 -14.78 -9.06
N SER A 191 14.01 -14.26 -8.77
CA SER A 191 13.06 -14.81 -7.81
C SER A 191 11.71 -15.09 -8.45
N ARG A 192 11.49 -16.33 -8.89
CA ARG A 192 10.19 -16.76 -9.46
C ARG A 192 9.04 -16.63 -8.44
N GLY A 193 9.30 -16.95 -7.18
CA GLY A 193 8.27 -17.00 -6.14
C GLY A 193 7.54 -15.68 -5.89
N ALA A 194 8.23 -14.53 -5.98
CA ALA A 194 7.60 -13.22 -5.79
C ALA A 194 6.59 -12.86 -6.90
N TYR A 195 6.85 -13.32 -8.13
CA TYR A 195 5.99 -13.03 -9.29
C TYR A 195 4.88 -14.06 -9.51
N GLU A 196 4.98 -15.23 -8.91
CA GLU A 196 3.88 -16.19 -8.77
C GLU A 196 2.94 -15.75 -7.63
N TYR A 197 3.48 -15.18 -6.57
CA TYR A 197 2.71 -14.65 -5.44
C TYR A 197 1.79 -13.48 -5.83
N LEU A 198 2.25 -12.58 -6.72
CA LEU A 198 1.49 -11.38 -7.07
C LEU A 198 0.12 -11.68 -7.70
N PRO A 199 -0.01 -12.51 -8.76
CA PRO A 199 -1.31 -12.89 -9.31
C PRO A 199 -2.20 -13.60 -8.30
N ASP A 200 -1.64 -14.46 -7.48
CA ASP A 200 -2.36 -15.22 -6.47
C ASP A 200 -2.91 -14.29 -5.37
N SER A 201 -2.11 -13.39 -4.82
CA SER A 201 -2.55 -12.41 -3.80
C SER A 201 -3.61 -11.46 -4.34
N VAL A 202 -3.48 -10.99 -5.58
CA VAL A 202 -4.49 -10.12 -6.22
C VAL A 202 -5.80 -10.87 -6.47
N SER A 203 -5.74 -12.15 -6.86
CA SER A 203 -6.95 -12.94 -7.13
C SER A 203 -7.81 -13.20 -5.88
N ARG A 204 -7.18 -13.21 -4.71
CA ARG A 204 -7.84 -13.42 -3.40
C ARG A 204 -8.25 -12.11 -2.72
N PHE A 205 -7.75 -10.98 -3.20
CA PHE A 205 -8.06 -9.69 -2.61
C PHE A 205 -9.46 -9.21 -3.03
N PRO A 206 -10.21 -8.53 -2.15
CA PRO A 206 -11.52 -7.96 -2.47
C PRO A 206 -11.46 -7.04 -3.69
N ASP A 207 -12.49 -7.10 -4.54
CA ASP A 207 -12.66 -6.09 -5.58
C ASP A 207 -12.95 -4.71 -4.98
N GLN A 208 -12.98 -3.67 -5.83
CA GLN A 208 -13.14 -2.30 -5.38
C GLN A 208 -14.44 -2.03 -4.62
N LYS A 209 -15.54 -2.70 -4.98
CA LYS A 209 -16.83 -2.53 -4.29
C LYS A 209 -16.76 -3.18 -2.91
N ARG A 210 -16.27 -4.41 -2.87
CA ARG A 210 -16.15 -5.17 -1.62
C ARG A 210 -15.16 -4.53 -0.65
N LEU A 211 -14.06 -3.95 -1.14
CA LEU A 211 -13.13 -3.21 -0.28
C LEU A 211 -13.78 -1.95 0.30
N ALA A 212 -14.56 -1.21 -0.50
CA ALA A 212 -15.30 -0.06 0.01
C ALA A 212 -16.33 -0.45 1.08
N GLU A 213 -16.99 -1.61 0.94
CA GLU A 213 -17.89 -2.16 1.97
C GLU A 213 -17.12 -2.52 3.25
N LEU A 214 -15.96 -3.17 3.14
CA LEU A 214 -15.11 -3.49 4.29
C LEU A 214 -14.65 -2.23 5.01
N MET A 215 -14.25 -1.19 4.29
CA MET A 215 -13.88 0.10 4.89
C MET A 215 -15.07 0.70 5.68
N ARG A 216 -16.28 0.71 5.12
CA ARG A 216 -17.47 1.16 5.86
C ARG A 216 -17.76 0.29 7.07
N GLY A 217 -17.63 -1.03 6.91
CA GLY A 217 -17.87 -2.00 8.00
C GLY A 217 -16.94 -1.85 9.20
N VAL A 218 -15.72 -1.37 9.01
CA VAL A 218 -14.79 -1.08 10.11
C VAL A 218 -14.94 0.33 10.70
N GLY A 219 -15.81 1.19 10.12
CA GLY A 219 -16.12 2.49 10.66
C GLY A 219 -15.60 3.71 9.87
N PHE A 220 -15.06 3.53 8.66
CA PHE A 220 -14.78 4.67 7.80
C PHE A 220 -16.08 5.27 7.22
N GLU A 221 -16.13 6.59 7.21
CA GLU A 221 -17.19 7.37 6.57
C GLU A 221 -16.74 7.95 5.21
N ARG A 222 -17.70 8.45 4.42
CA ARG A 222 -17.46 9.09 3.11
C ARG A 222 -16.56 8.24 2.21
N VAL A 223 -16.79 6.92 2.24
CA VAL A 223 -16.00 5.98 1.45
C VAL A 223 -16.37 6.07 -0.01
N GLU A 224 -15.39 6.45 -0.82
CA GLU A 224 -15.47 6.50 -2.29
C GLU A 224 -14.27 5.75 -2.89
N PHE A 225 -14.37 5.37 -4.17
CA PHE A 225 -13.23 4.84 -4.90
C PHE A 225 -13.20 5.32 -6.35
N VAL A 226 -12.00 5.33 -6.92
CA VAL A 226 -11.75 5.66 -8.33
C VAL A 226 -10.99 4.52 -8.97
N ASN A 227 -11.53 3.98 -10.07
CA ASN A 227 -10.83 2.99 -10.89
C ASN A 227 -9.69 3.64 -11.66
N LEU A 228 -8.53 3.03 -11.62
CA LEU A 228 -7.32 3.49 -12.29
C LEU A 228 -6.98 2.52 -13.42
N THR A 229 -6.61 3.07 -14.58
CA THR A 229 -6.17 2.30 -15.75
C THR A 229 -7.13 1.14 -16.08
N GLY A 230 -8.42 1.46 -16.30
CA GLY A 230 -9.45 0.47 -16.61
C GLY A 230 -9.81 -0.49 -15.47
N GLY A 231 -9.42 -0.16 -14.22
CA GLY A 231 -9.70 -0.95 -13.02
C GLY A 231 -8.61 -1.93 -12.64
N ILE A 232 -7.41 -1.88 -13.27
CA ILE A 232 -6.23 -2.66 -12.83
C ILE A 232 -5.87 -2.36 -11.38
N ALA A 233 -6.00 -1.08 -10.99
CA ALA A 233 -5.89 -0.63 -9.63
C ALA A 233 -7.10 0.24 -9.27
N ALA A 234 -7.34 0.41 -7.99
CA ALA A 234 -8.34 1.34 -7.46
C ALA A 234 -7.75 2.14 -6.30
N LEU A 235 -8.08 3.42 -6.26
CA LEU A 235 -7.81 4.28 -5.12
C LEU A 235 -9.10 4.42 -4.32
N HIS A 236 -9.10 3.92 -3.10
CA HIS A 236 -10.17 4.12 -2.12
C HIS A 236 -9.80 5.26 -1.18
N LEU A 237 -10.78 6.08 -0.87
CA LEU A 237 -10.68 7.18 0.08
C LEU A 237 -11.78 7.02 1.13
N GLY A 238 -11.44 7.30 2.37
CA GLY A 238 -12.39 7.32 3.48
C GLY A 238 -11.99 8.37 4.51
N SER A 239 -12.85 8.67 5.45
CA SER A 239 -12.53 9.54 6.59
C SER A 239 -12.87 8.82 7.90
N ARG A 240 -12.12 9.15 8.95
CA ARG A 240 -12.54 8.80 10.31
C ARG A 240 -13.69 9.73 10.70
N PRO A 241 -14.76 9.24 11.38
CA PRO A 241 -15.77 10.10 12.00
C PRO A 241 -15.14 11.22 12.83
N ALA A 242 -15.81 12.38 12.89
CA ALA A 242 -15.38 13.54 13.66
C ALA A 242 -15.54 13.35 15.18
#